data_d9605155ab15958aad3b1f51886f1e09
#
_entry.id   d9605155ab15958aad3b1f51886f1e09
#
_cell.length_a   1.000
_cell.length_b   1.000
_cell.length_c   1.000
_cell.angle_alpha   90.00
_cell.angle_beta   90.00
_cell.angle_gamma   90.00
#
_symmetry.space_group_name_H-M   'P 1'
#
loop_
_entity.id
_entity.type
_entity.pdbx_description
1 polymer ?
#
loop_
_entity_poly.entity_id
_entity_poly.type
_entity_poly.pdbx_seq_one_letter_code
_entity_poly.pdbx_strand_id
1 'polypeptide(L)'
;MHPVLSGMYFRKPSESEASQKLFCDIWRNIAEYYRNEPVILGYDLINEPIAPYFDNVAQLNALLEPLHKRVTAVIREVDPNHVIMLGAPQWNGNFAPFTDWTYDDNIMYTCHRYGGDASVPAIQNFIDFKAKTGLPMYMGEIGHNTDEWQESFCIAMETSNIGYTFWPYKKIRNSCFTGITPPENWDKVIAFSEAPRSTYSEVRAARPDQEAAWKAMTDFIEASRFENCTPQDGYIRSLRMK
;
A
#
# COMPACT_ATOMS: atom_id res chain seq x y z
N MET A 1 -2.33 1.48 6.60
CA MET A 1 -1.23 0.64 7.15
C MET A 1 -1.09 0.88 8.64
N HIS A 2 -0.72 -0.14 9.37
CA HIS A 2 -0.58 -0.03 10.81
C HIS A 2 0.73 0.75 11.14
N PRO A 3 0.65 1.93 11.79
CA PRO A 3 1.84 2.76 12.10
C PRO A 3 2.88 2.05 13.00
N VAL A 4 2.51 0.92 13.57
CA VAL A 4 3.38 0.09 14.41
C VAL A 4 4.54 -0.55 13.63
N LEU A 5 4.36 -0.90 12.35
CA LEU A 5 5.43 -1.55 11.58
C LEU A 5 6.58 -0.60 11.27
N SER A 6 6.31 0.62 10.82
CA SER A 6 7.37 1.60 10.55
C SER A 6 8.10 2.05 11.83
N GLY A 7 7.39 2.12 12.98
CA GLY A 7 8.02 2.45 14.27
C GLY A 7 8.85 1.31 14.88
N MET A 8 8.51 0.05 14.62
CA MET A 8 9.25 -1.11 15.16
C MET A 8 10.67 -1.22 14.61
N TYR A 9 10.90 -0.83 13.36
CA TYR A 9 12.22 -0.94 12.72
C TYR A 9 13.24 0.08 13.25
N PHE A 10 12.80 1.16 13.93
CA PHE A 10 13.66 2.32 14.24
C PHE A 10 13.66 2.76 15.71
N ARG A 11 12.97 2.07 16.64
CA ARG A 11 12.78 2.56 18.02
C ARG A 11 13.99 2.41 18.93
N LYS A 12 14.66 1.25 18.93
CA LYS A 12 15.86 1.00 19.75
C LYS A 12 16.88 0.23 18.92
N PRO A 13 18.19 0.50 19.04
CA PRO A 13 19.21 -0.12 18.20
C PRO A 13 19.15 -1.67 18.19
N SER A 14 18.98 -2.32 19.33
CA SER A 14 18.91 -3.79 19.41
C SER A 14 17.61 -4.37 18.88
N GLU A 15 16.47 -3.71 19.12
CA GLU A 15 15.16 -4.11 18.61
C GLU A 15 15.05 -3.81 17.11
N SER A 16 15.64 -2.69 16.67
CA SER A 16 15.75 -2.30 15.29
C SER A 16 16.55 -3.33 14.48
N GLU A 17 17.73 -3.73 14.95
CA GLU A 17 18.57 -4.70 14.26
C GLU A 17 17.89 -6.08 14.14
N ALA A 18 17.24 -6.56 15.20
CA ALA A 18 16.50 -7.82 15.16
C ALA A 18 15.32 -7.75 14.17
N SER A 19 14.60 -6.62 14.15
CA SER A 19 13.48 -6.41 13.23
C SER A 19 13.93 -6.27 11.78
N GLN A 20 15.02 -5.55 11.51
CA GLN A 20 15.60 -5.44 10.18
C GLN A 20 16.12 -6.77 9.67
N LYS A 21 16.77 -7.56 10.55
CA LYS A 21 17.19 -8.92 10.20
C LYS A 21 16.01 -9.79 9.83
N LEU A 22 14.94 -9.79 10.63
CA LEU A 22 13.72 -10.56 10.32
C LEU A 22 13.12 -10.11 8.99
N PHE A 23 13.08 -8.81 8.72
CA PHE A 23 12.60 -8.27 7.45
C PHE A 23 13.44 -8.76 6.26
N CYS A 24 14.76 -8.76 6.39
CA CYS A 24 15.67 -9.33 5.40
C CYS A 24 15.44 -10.85 5.20
N ASP A 25 15.30 -11.60 6.29
CA ASP A 25 15.07 -13.05 6.23
C ASP A 25 13.74 -13.38 5.53
N ILE A 26 12.68 -12.60 5.80
CA ILE A 26 11.38 -12.76 5.12
C ILE A 26 11.53 -12.51 3.61
N TRP A 27 12.15 -11.41 3.22
CA TRP A 27 12.32 -11.09 1.80
C TRP A 27 13.24 -12.08 1.08
N ARG A 28 14.30 -12.56 1.74
CA ARG A 28 15.13 -13.63 1.20
C ARG A 28 14.30 -14.88 0.87
N ASN A 29 13.46 -15.32 1.82
CA ASN A 29 12.61 -16.50 1.62
C ASN A 29 11.59 -16.31 0.49
N ILE A 30 10.97 -15.12 0.41
CA ILE A 30 10.05 -14.79 -0.68
C ILE A 30 10.78 -14.80 -2.02
N ALA A 31 11.91 -14.13 -2.12
CA ALA A 31 12.69 -14.05 -3.35
C ALA A 31 13.23 -15.43 -3.78
N GLU A 32 13.74 -16.24 -2.85
CA GLU A 32 14.20 -17.60 -3.16
C GLU A 32 13.06 -18.48 -3.69
N TYR A 33 11.86 -18.36 -3.12
CA TYR A 33 10.70 -19.13 -3.58
C TYR A 33 10.24 -18.72 -4.98
N TYR A 34 10.21 -17.41 -5.28
CA TYR A 34 9.65 -16.88 -6.52
C TYR A 34 10.68 -16.56 -7.61
N ARG A 35 11.98 -16.76 -7.39
CA ARG A 35 13.07 -16.36 -8.32
C ARG A 35 12.94 -16.85 -9.76
N ASN A 36 12.18 -17.94 -9.98
CA ASN A 36 11.96 -18.52 -11.30
C ASN A 36 10.54 -18.30 -11.83
N GLU A 37 9.74 -17.44 -11.19
CA GLU A 37 8.34 -17.19 -11.55
C GLU A 37 8.23 -15.94 -12.45
N PRO A 38 8.17 -16.10 -13.78
CA PRO A 38 8.25 -14.96 -14.71
C PRO A 38 6.99 -14.10 -14.75
N VAL A 39 5.91 -14.53 -14.09
CA VAL A 39 4.67 -13.74 -13.99
C VAL A 39 4.81 -12.61 -12.95
N ILE A 40 5.75 -12.74 -12.03
CA ILE A 40 6.03 -11.71 -11.02
C ILE A 40 6.94 -10.64 -11.63
N LEU A 41 6.47 -9.38 -11.64
CA LEU A 41 7.28 -8.25 -12.09
C LEU A 41 8.43 -7.96 -11.12
N GLY A 42 8.15 -7.95 -9.83
CA GLY A 42 9.14 -7.59 -8.81
C GLY A 42 8.57 -7.60 -7.39
N TYR A 43 9.38 -7.14 -6.44
CA TYR A 43 9.13 -7.13 -5.02
C TYR A 43 8.98 -5.71 -4.49
N ASP A 44 7.78 -5.33 -4.05
CA ASP A 44 7.54 -4.06 -3.37
C ASP A 44 7.85 -4.22 -1.89
N LEU A 45 8.99 -3.66 -1.47
CA LEU A 45 9.62 -4.03 -0.20
C LEU A 45 8.84 -3.60 1.03
N ILE A 46 8.24 -2.41 1.01
CA ILE A 46 7.56 -1.87 2.18
C ILE A 46 6.49 -0.85 1.78
N ASN A 47 5.27 -1.10 2.20
CA ASN A 47 4.15 -0.22 1.92
C ASN A 47 4.16 1.02 2.83
N GLU A 48 4.18 2.22 2.24
CA GLU A 48 3.98 3.52 2.89
C GLU A 48 4.79 3.74 4.18
N PRO A 49 6.11 3.58 4.14
CA PRO A 49 6.92 3.71 5.34
C PRO A 49 6.89 5.15 5.89
N ILE A 50 7.04 5.28 7.19
CA ILE A 50 7.26 6.54 7.92
C ILE A 50 6.13 7.56 7.68
N ALA A 51 5.08 7.45 8.48
CA ALA A 51 3.96 8.41 8.42
C ALA A 51 4.40 9.84 8.78
N PRO A 52 3.78 10.89 8.20
CA PRO A 52 4.19 12.29 8.39
C PRO A 52 3.96 12.83 9.80
N TYR A 53 3.17 12.15 10.62
CA TYR A 53 2.84 12.57 11.98
C TYR A 53 3.79 12.04 13.07
N PHE A 54 4.93 11.41 12.70
CA PHE A 54 5.94 11.05 13.67
C PHE A 54 6.78 12.28 14.06
N ASP A 55 7.09 12.44 15.37
CA ASP A 55 7.86 13.59 15.87
C ASP A 55 9.31 13.65 15.33
N ASN A 56 9.86 12.50 14.94
CA ASN A 56 11.26 12.35 14.49
C ASN A 56 11.37 11.96 13.00
N VAL A 57 10.46 12.47 12.17
CA VAL A 57 10.39 12.15 10.73
C VAL A 57 11.73 12.27 10.01
N ALA A 58 12.49 13.35 10.25
CA ALA A 58 13.76 13.58 9.56
C ALA A 58 14.80 12.49 9.88
N GLN A 59 14.88 12.06 11.14
CA GLN A 59 15.78 10.97 11.54
C GLN A 59 15.34 9.62 10.95
N LEU A 60 14.05 9.35 10.94
CA LEU A 60 13.50 8.11 10.35
C LEU A 60 13.74 8.07 8.84
N ASN A 61 13.52 9.17 8.14
CA ASN A 61 13.75 9.26 6.70
C ASN A 61 15.18 8.90 6.32
N ALA A 62 16.17 9.33 7.11
CA ALA A 62 17.59 9.02 6.87
C ALA A 62 17.92 7.52 7.01
N LEU A 63 17.08 6.74 7.67
CA LEU A 63 17.29 5.29 7.88
C LEU A 63 16.67 4.43 6.78
N LEU A 64 15.78 4.97 5.96
CA LEU A 64 15.03 4.19 4.97
C LEU A 64 15.91 3.70 3.82
N GLU A 65 16.70 4.58 3.22
CA GLU A 65 17.57 4.21 2.10
C GLU A 65 18.63 3.14 2.51
N PRO A 66 19.31 3.23 3.67
CA PRO A 66 20.16 2.14 4.16
C PRO A 66 19.41 0.81 4.32
N LEU A 67 18.16 0.83 4.79
CA LEU A 67 17.35 -0.38 4.91
C LEU A 67 17.01 -0.97 3.52
N HIS A 68 16.62 -0.14 2.56
CA HIS A 68 16.38 -0.58 1.18
C HIS A 68 17.62 -1.26 0.58
N LYS A 69 18.80 -0.65 0.72
CA LYS A 69 20.07 -1.22 0.25
C LYS A 69 20.36 -2.57 0.88
N ARG A 70 20.17 -2.67 2.21
CA ARG A 70 20.37 -3.92 2.96
C ARG A 70 19.47 -5.03 2.47
N VAL A 71 18.16 -4.77 2.31
CA VAL A 71 17.19 -5.77 1.85
C VAL A 71 17.45 -6.16 0.40
N THR A 72 17.72 -5.19 -0.47
CA THR A 72 18.07 -5.44 -1.87
C THR A 72 19.27 -6.37 -1.98
N ALA A 73 20.35 -6.12 -1.23
CA ALA A 73 21.53 -6.98 -1.23
C ALA A 73 21.19 -8.42 -0.84
N VAL A 74 20.36 -8.62 0.19
CA VAL A 74 19.93 -9.96 0.62
C VAL A 74 19.07 -10.68 -0.44
N ILE A 75 18.18 -9.95 -1.12
CA ILE A 75 17.38 -10.50 -2.22
C ILE A 75 18.31 -10.91 -3.37
N ARG A 76 19.28 -10.08 -3.74
CA ARG A 76 20.20 -10.36 -4.86
C ARG A 76 21.07 -11.59 -4.65
N GLU A 77 21.28 -12.04 -3.41
CA GLU A 77 21.97 -13.30 -3.15
C GLU A 77 21.21 -14.53 -3.71
N VAL A 78 19.89 -14.44 -3.85
CA VAL A 78 19.03 -15.57 -4.27
C VAL A 78 18.25 -15.30 -5.56
N ASP A 79 18.01 -14.02 -5.88
CA ASP A 79 17.26 -13.58 -7.06
C ASP A 79 17.89 -12.35 -7.72
N PRO A 80 18.67 -12.55 -8.78
CA PRO A 80 19.28 -11.44 -9.53
C PRO A 80 18.33 -10.75 -10.52
N ASN A 81 17.13 -11.30 -10.79
CA ASN A 81 16.35 -10.96 -11.98
C ASN A 81 15.13 -10.08 -11.71
N HIS A 82 14.41 -10.30 -10.63
CA HIS A 82 13.18 -9.55 -10.36
C HIS A 82 13.48 -8.08 -9.99
N VAL A 83 12.58 -7.19 -10.39
CA VAL A 83 12.66 -5.76 -10.05
C VAL A 83 12.47 -5.56 -8.54
N ILE A 84 13.26 -4.71 -7.93
CA ILE A 84 13.02 -4.27 -6.55
C ILE A 84 12.30 -2.92 -6.58
N MET A 85 11.12 -2.86 -5.97
CA MET A 85 10.31 -1.65 -5.87
C MET A 85 10.53 -1.00 -4.50
N LEU A 86 10.85 0.29 -4.52
CA LEU A 86 11.30 1.05 -3.35
C LEU A 86 10.25 2.11 -2.98
N GLY A 87 9.54 1.87 -1.89
CA GLY A 87 8.58 2.82 -1.34
C GLY A 87 9.25 4.01 -0.66
N ALA A 88 8.74 5.22 -0.94
CA ALA A 88 9.20 6.44 -0.30
C ALA A 88 8.55 6.67 1.06
N PRO A 89 9.17 7.45 1.98
CA PRO A 89 8.50 7.84 3.21
C PRO A 89 7.31 8.76 2.95
N GLN A 90 6.52 9.03 4.01
CA GLN A 90 5.29 9.81 3.98
C GLN A 90 4.30 9.31 2.92
N TRP A 91 3.91 8.02 3.10
CA TRP A 91 2.91 7.35 2.26
C TRP A 91 3.32 7.24 0.78
N ASN A 92 4.57 6.88 0.53
CA ASN A 92 5.18 6.81 -0.80
C ASN A 92 5.11 8.15 -1.59
N GLY A 93 5.10 9.28 -0.87
CA GLY A 93 4.97 10.61 -1.47
C GLY A 93 6.22 11.47 -1.46
N ASN A 94 7.20 11.19 -0.58
CA ASN A 94 8.37 12.04 -0.38
C ASN A 94 9.68 11.35 -0.83
N PHE A 95 10.19 11.73 -1.99
CA PHE A 95 11.43 11.18 -2.55
C PHE A 95 12.70 11.99 -2.20
N ALA A 96 12.57 13.12 -1.49
CA ALA A 96 13.70 13.97 -1.13
C ALA A 96 14.80 13.27 -0.27
N PRO A 97 14.49 12.31 0.60
CA PRO A 97 15.49 11.61 1.39
C PRO A 97 16.42 10.68 0.60
N PHE A 98 16.07 10.29 -0.61
CA PHE A 98 16.88 9.40 -1.42
C PHE A 98 18.05 10.15 -2.07
N THR A 99 19.28 9.64 -1.84
CA THR A 99 20.52 10.28 -2.29
C THR A 99 21.37 9.39 -3.19
N ASP A 100 21.18 8.08 -3.16
CA ASP A 100 21.90 7.12 -3.98
C ASP A 100 20.94 6.07 -4.53
N TRP A 101 20.87 5.98 -5.84
CA TRP A 101 20.06 5.05 -6.60
C TRP A 101 20.87 4.22 -7.60
N THR A 102 22.18 4.14 -7.41
CA THR A 102 23.11 3.45 -8.31
C THR A 102 23.61 2.11 -7.76
N TYR A 103 23.08 1.67 -6.63
CA TYR A 103 23.53 0.47 -5.93
C TYR A 103 22.98 -0.84 -6.51
N ASP A 104 22.01 -0.77 -7.39
CA ASP A 104 21.42 -1.92 -8.10
C ASP A 104 20.81 -1.45 -9.43
N ASP A 105 21.05 -2.19 -10.49
CA ASP A 105 20.65 -1.81 -11.86
C ASP A 105 19.19 -2.18 -12.18
N ASN A 106 18.52 -2.92 -11.29
CA ASN A 106 17.16 -3.41 -11.52
C ASN A 106 16.19 -3.02 -10.39
N ILE A 107 16.19 -1.73 -10.07
CA ILE A 107 15.27 -1.11 -9.11
C ILE A 107 14.32 -0.13 -9.79
N MET A 108 13.16 0.08 -9.18
CA MET A 108 12.23 1.17 -9.50
C MET A 108 11.69 1.79 -8.22
N TYR A 109 11.19 3.01 -8.31
CA TYR A 109 10.51 3.65 -7.19
C TYR A 109 9.00 3.52 -7.32
N THR A 110 8.32 3.27 -6.17
CA THR A 110 6.86 3.25 -6.11
C THR A 110 6.33 4.47 -5.37
N CYS A 111 5.27 5.07 -5.90
CA CYS A 111 4.55 6.19 -5.32
C CYS A 111 3.06 5.88 -5.18
N HIS A 112 2.36 6.60 -4.29
CA HIS A 112 0.93 6.43 -4.04
C HIS A 112 0.21 7.77 -4.08
N ARG A 113 -1.04 7.78 -4.56
CA ARG A 113 -1.86 8.99 -4.53
C ARG A 113 -3.36 8.69 -4.62
N TYR A 114 -4.14 9.27 -3.72
CA TYR A 114 -5.58 9.03 -3.61
C TYR A 114 -6.46 10.28 -3.78
N GLY A 115 -5.88 11.44 -4.01
CA GLY A 115 -6.68 12.65 -4.08
C GLY A 115 -5.91 13.90 -4.50
N GLY A 116 -6.54 15.04 -4.37
CA GLY A 116 -6.06 16.30 -4.88
C GLY A 116 -6.32 16.45 -6.37
N ASP A 117 -5.59 17.34 -7.03
CA ASP A 117 -5.68 17.52 -8.48
C ASP A 117 -5.16 16.27 -9.23
N ALA A 118 -5.89 15.84 -10.26
CA ALA A 118 -5.60 14.67 -11.08
C ALA A 118 -4.79 14.98 -12.35
N SER A 119 -4.24 16.18 -12.46
CA SER A 119 -3.50 16.63 -13.64
C SER A 119 -2.01 16.28 -13.60
N VAL A 120 -1.33 16.33 -14.76
CA VAL A 120 0.12 16.13 -14.86
C VAL A 120 0.91 17.07 -13.94
N PRO A 121 0.62 18.38 -13.84
CA PRO A 121 1.30 19.27 -12.89
C PRO A 121 1.24 18.81 -11.44
N ALA A 122 0.17 18.14 -11.04
CA ALA A 122 0.00 17.67 -9.66
C ALA A 122 0.93 16.50 -9.26
N ILE A 123 1.57 15.89 -10.24
CA ILE A 123 2.55 14.79 -10.06
C ILE A 123 3.96 15.19 -10.52
N GLN A 124 4.21 16.48 -10.70
CA GLN A 124 5.47 16.97 -11.24
C GLN A 124 6.68 16.51 -10.40
N ASN A 125 6.52 16.43 -9.07
CA ASN A 125 7.57 15.94 -8.18
C ASN A 125 8.00 14.48 -8.49
N PHE A 126 7.07 13.63 -8.93
CA PHE A 126 7.38 12.25 -9.33
C PHE A 126 8.07 12.23 -10.69
N ILE A 127 7.60 13.05 -11.62
CA ILE A 127 8.22 13.20 -12.95
C ILE A 127 9.66 13.71 -12.83
N ASP A 128 9.88 14.74 -12.00
CA ASP A 128 11.21 15.30 -11.77
C ASP A 128 12.16 14.30 -11.11
N PHE A 129 11.68 13.54 -10.14
CA PHE A 129 12.48 12.50 -9.51
C PHE A 129 12.83 11.35 -10.48
N LYS A 130 11.86 10.90 -11.29
CA LYS A 130 12.09 9.94 -12.37
C LYS A 130 13.15 10.45 -13.35
N ALA A 131 13.05 11.69 -13.78
CA ALA A 131 14.02 12.31 -14.69
C ALA A 131 15.41 12.45 -14.05
N LYS A 132 15.48 12.80 -12.76
CA LYS A 132 16.72 12.95 -12.00
C LYS A 132 17.46 11.61 -11.85
N THR A 133 16.73 10.53 -11.58
CA THR A 133 17.34 9.22 -11.32
C THR A 133 17.60 8.41 -12.59
N GLY A 134 16.84 8.66 -13.65
CA GLY A 134 16.81 7.81 -14.83
C GLY A 134 16.14 6.45 -14.63
N LEU A 135 15.59 6.18 -13.44
CA LEU A 135 14.95 4.93 -13.07
C LEU A 135 13.43 4.97 -13.34
N PRO A 136 12.81 3.81 -13.56
CA PRO A 136 11.36 3.73 -13.65
C PRO A 136 10.67 4.20 -12.37
N MET A 137 9.51 4.82 -12.54
CA MET A 137 8.58 5.15 -11.47
C MET A 137 7.28 4.38 -11.70
N TYR A 138 6.68 3.86 -10.64
CA TYR A 138 5.45 3.12 -10.65
C TYR A 138 4.46 3.68 -9.63
N MET A 139 3.25 3.95 -10.04
CA MET A 139 2.19 4.37 -9.13
C MET A 139 1.53 3.11 -8.56
N GLY A 140 2.03 2.68 -7.42
CA GLY A 140 1.63 1.42 -6.77
C GLY A 140 0.21 1.39 -6.26
N GLU A 141 -0.34 2.57 -5.92
CA GLU A 141 -1.73 2.68 -5.49
C GLU A 141 -2.37 3.97 -5.99
N ILE A 142 -3.52 3.83 -6.66
CA ILE A 142 -4.46 4.90 -7.01
C ILE A 142 -5.88 4.47 -6.73
N GLY A 143 -6.84 5.39 -6.79
CA GLY A 143 -8.26 5.08 -6.67
C GLY A 143 -8.88 5.57 -5.38
N HIS A 144 -9.85 4.85 -4.83
CA HIS A 144 -10.62 5.22 -3.65
C HIS A 144 -11.20 6.65 -3.73
N ASN A 145 -11.50 7.08 -4.96
CA ASN A 145 -12.01 8.40 -5.32
C ASN A 145 -13.18 8.23 -6.30
N THR A 146 -13.65 9.32 -6.93
CA THR A 146 -14.67 9.23 -7.99
C THR A 146 -14.10 8.63 -9.27
N ASP A 147 -14.97 8.07 -10.10
CA ASP A 147 -14.58 7.48 -11.38
C ASP A 147 -13.96 8.54 -12.31
N GLU A 148 -14.46 9.78 -12.30
CA GLU A 148 -13.94 10.88 -13.11
C GLU A 148 -12.54 11.31 -12.66
N TRP A 149 -12.30 11.38 -11.35
CA TRP A 149 -10.98 11.66 -10.81
C TRP A 149 -9.99 10.58 -11.23
N GLN A 150 -10.40 9.33 -11.09
CA GLN A 150 -9.54 8.18 -11.38
C GLN A 150 -9.20 8.12 -12.87
N GLU A 151 -10.16 8.33 -13.76
CA GLU A 151 -9.90 8.37 -15.20
C GLU A 151 -8.90 9.49 -15.56
N SER A 152 -9.12 10.69 -15.04
CA SER A 152 -8.23 11.84 -15.25
C SER A 152 -6.82 11.56 -14.74
N PHE A 153 -6.72 10.91 -13.58
CA PHE A 153 -5.42 10.55 -13.00
C PHE A 153 -4.71 9.45 -13.78
N CYS A 154 -5.42 8.44 -14.27
CA CYS A 154 -4.86 7.42 -15.16
C CYS A 154 -4.31 8.06 -16.46
N ILE A 155 -5.03 9.03 -17.04
CA ILE A 155 -4.54 9.80 -18.21
C ILE A 155 -3.24 10.54 -17.88
N ALA A 156 -3.14 11.16 -16.70
CA ALA A 156 -1.92 11.84 -16.28
C ALA A 156 -0.75 10.86 -16.13
N MET A 157 -0.97 9.66 -15.58
CA MET A 157 0.03 8.60 -15.48
C MET A 157 0.51 8.14 -16.87
N GLU A 158 -0.42 7.80 -17.76
CA GLU A 158 -0.13 7.38 -19.14
C GLU A 158 0.68 8.45 -19.90
N THR A 159 0.26 9.72 -19.78
CA THR A 159 0.94 10.86 -20.40
C THR A 159 2.37 11.05 -19.91
N SER A 160 2.62 10.69 -18.63
CA SER A 160 3.92 10.81 -17.98
C SER A 160 4.77 9.52 -18.09
N ASN A 161 4.28 8.52 -18.82
CA ASN A 161 4.92 7.21 -18.93
C ASN A 161 5.24 6.60 -17.55
N ILE A 162 4.25 6.61 -16.65
CA ILE A 162 4.28 6.01 -15.33
C ILE A 162 3.23 4.90 -15.29
N GLY A 163 3.65 3.67 -15.05
CA GLY A 163 2.73 2.55 -14.85
C GLY A 163 1.95 2.70 -13.54
N TYR A 164 0.77 2.11 -13.45
CA TYR A 164 -0.06 2.23 -12.25
C TYR A 164 -0.85 0.96 -11.94
N THR A 165 -1.20 0.80 -10.66
CA THR A 165 -2.22 -0.14 -10.17
C THR A 165 -3.22 0.59 -9.29
N PHE A 166 -4.35 -0.06 -9.10
CA PHE A 166 -5.48 0.51 -8.36
C PHE A 166 -5.61 -0.08 -6.95
N TRP A 167 -6.22 0.71 -6.05
CA TRP A 167 -6.64 0.29 -4.72
C TRP A 167 -8.05 0.83 -4.41
N PRO A 168 -8.95 0.06 -3.78
CA PRO A 168 -8.77 -1.37 -3.48
C PRO A 168 -9.40 -2.27 -4.56
N TYR A 169 -8.92 -3.50 -4.61
CA TYR A 169 -9.53 -4.53 -5.46
C TYR A 169 -10.96 -4.83 -5.01
N LYS A 170 -11.18 -5.01 -3.71
CA LYS A 170 -12.47 -5.38 -3.13
C LYS A 170 -12.74 -4.67 -1.81
N LYS A 171 -13.92 -4.10 -1.65
CA LYS A 171 -14.41 -3.57 -0.38
C LYS A 171 -15.92 -3.55 -0.32
N ILE A 172 -16.48 -3.14 0.81
CA ILE A 172 -17.92 -2.95 0.95
C ILE A 172 -18.37 -1.77 0.09
N ARG A 173 -19.37 -2.00 -0.76
CA ARG A 173 -20.09 -1.05 -1.61
C ARG A 173 -19.33 -0.63 -2.87
N ASN A 174 -18.76 0.58 -2.94
CA ASN A 174 -18.26 1.23 -4.16
C ASN A 174 -16.81 1.73 -4.07
N SER A 175 -16.33 2.41 -5.08
CA SER A 175 -14.96 2.91 -5.21
C SER A 175 -13.92 1.79 -5.04
N CYS A 176 -14.14 0.68 -5.76
CA CYS A 176 -13.29 -0.50 -5.79
C CYS A 176 -13.59 -1.29 -7.08
N PHE A 177 -12.75 -2.24 -7.43
CA PHE A 177 -12.95 -3.06 -8.62
C PHE A 177 -14.21 -3.93 -8.50
N THR A 178 -14.42 -4.56 -7.34
CA THR A 178 -15.63 -5.34 -7.06
C THR A 178 -16.16 -5.06 -5.66
N GLY A 179 -17.47 -4.86 -5.54
CA GLY A 179 -18.13 -4.46 -4.31
C GLY A 179 -18.75 -5.64 -3.55
N ILE A 180 -18.57 -5.66 -2.23
CA ILE A 180 -19.25 -6.59 -1.33
C ILE A 180 -20.58 -5.98 -0.90
N THR A 181 -21.68 -6.70 -1.06
CA THR A 181 -22.96 -6.33 -0.46
C THR A 181 -22.92 -6.65 1.02
N PRO A 182 -23.08 -5.65 1.92
CA PRO A 182 -23.09 -5.91 3.35
C PRO A 182 -24.18 -6.89 3.73
N PRO A 183 -23.91 -7.90 4.56
CA PRO A 183 -24.96 -8.79 5.05
C PRO A 183 -25.91 -8.08 6.04
N GLU A 184 -27.02 -8.71 6.33
CA GLU A 184 -27.98 -8.23 7.34
C GLU A 184 -27.27 -8.01 8.68
N ASN A 185 -27.64 -6.91 9.39
CA ASN A 185 -27.05 -6.47 10.68
C ASN A 185 -25.56 -6.11 10.64
N TRP A 186 -24.93 -5.97 9.47
CA TRP A 186 -23.54 -5.50 9.36
C TRP A 186 -23.35 -4.08 9.91
N ASP A 187 -24.37 -3.22 9.75
CA ASP A 187 -24.42 -1.87 10.31
C ASP A 187 -24.28 -1.86 11.84
N LYS A 188 -24.83 -2.86 12.54
CA LYS A 188 -24.68 -3.01 13.99
C LYS A 188 -23.25 -3.38 14.39
N VAL A 189 -22.57 -4.19 13.60
CA VAL A 189 -21.14 -4.52 13.79
C VAL A 189 -20.28 -3.26 13.63
N ILE A 190 -20.55 -2.47 12.59
CA ILE A 190 -19.85 -1.20 12.37
C ILE A 190 -20.12 -0.21 13.50
N ALA A 191 -21.38 0.00 13.87
CA ALA A 191 -21.75 0.91 14.97
C ALA A 191 -21.03 0.52 16.27
N PHE A 192 -20.92 -0.78 16.58
CA PHE A 192 -20.15 -1.24 17.73
C PHE A 192 -18.65 -0.96 17.57
N SER A 193 -18.09 -1.10 16.38
CA SER A 193 -16.66 -0.85 16.14
C SER A 193 -16.27 0.62 16.32
N GLU A 194 -17.19 1.53 16.05
CA GLU A 194 -17.01 2.98 16.08
C GLU A 194 -17.46 3.60 17.43
N ALA A 195 -18.11 2.83 18.28
CA ALA A 195 -18.61 3.31 19.58
C ALA A 195 -17.45 3.68 20.52
N PRO A 196 -17.69 4.64 21.48
CA PRO A 196 -16.74 4.97 22.53
C PRO A 196 -16.29 3.73 23.32
N ARG A 197 -14.99 3.67 23.66
CA ARG A 197 -14.35 2.51 24.30
C ARG A 197 -13.48 2.88 25.51
N SER A 198 -13.67 4.06 26.07
CA SER A 198 -12.86 4.56 27.19
C SER A 198 -13.14 3.80 28.49
N THR A 199 -14.33 3.22 28.61
CA THR A 199 -14.75 2.47 29.81
C THR A 199 -15.42 1.15 29.43
N TYR A 200 -15.39 0.18 30.36
CA TYR A 200 -16.15 -1.07 30.22
C TYR A 200 -17.66 -0.87 30.11
N SER A 201 -18.17 0.21 30.73
CA SER A 201 -19.59 0.56 30.67
C SER A 201 -20.00 0.95 29.24
N GLU A 202 -19.21 1.81 28.58
CA GLU A 202 -19.42 2.20 27.18
C GLU A 202 -19.38 1.01 26.25
N VAL A 203 -18.37 0.14 26.39
CA VAL A 203 -18.26 -1.07 25.57
C VAL A 203 -19.46 -1.99 25.75
N ARG A 204 -19.94 -2.17 26.99
CA ARG A 204 -21.14 -2.99 27.28
C ARG A 204 -22.40 -2.40 26.71
N ALA A 205 -22.56 -1.08 26.84
CA ALA A 205 -23.76 -0.37 26.37
C ALA A 205 -23.86 -0.39 24.83
N ALA A 206 -22.73 -0.39 24.12
CA ALA A 206 -22.67 -0.40 22.67
C ALA A 206 -22.80 -1.79 22.06
N ARG A 207 -22.73 -2.88 22.84
CA ARG A 207 -22.77 -4.27 22.31
C ARG A 207 -24.05 -4.51 21.53
N PRO A 208 -23.94 -4.98 20.28
CA PRO A 208 -25.08 -5.50 19.53
C PRO A 208 -25.53 -6.83 20.14
N ASP A 209 -26.68 -7.29 19.69
CA ASP A 209 -27.08 -8.68 19.91
C ASP A 209 -26.01 -9.63 19.42
N GLN A 210 -25.61 -10.59 20.24
CA GLN A 210 -24.46 -11.44 19.97
C GLN A 210 -24.71 -12.39 18.79
N GLU A 211 -25.92 -12.96 18.70
CA GLU A 211 -26.26 -13.90 17.62
C GLU A 211 -26.35 -13.18 16.29
N ALA A 212 -26.98 -11.99 16.26
CA ALA A 212 -27.08 -11.17 15.06
C ALA A 212 -25.70 -10.69 14.58
N ALA A 213 -24.82 -10.27 15.51
CA ALA A 213 -23.45 -9.85 15.16
C ALA A 213 -22.61 -11.02 14.64
N TRP A 214 -22.70 -12.16 15.31
CA TRP A 214 -21.98 -13.37 14.86
C TRP A 214 -22.44 -13.84 13.49
N LYS A 215 -23.76 -13.85 13.27
CA LYS A 215 -24.33 -14.18 11.96
C LYS A 215 -23.87 -13.20 10.90
N ALA A 216 -23.90 -11.91 11.16
CA ALA A 216 -23.42 -10.89 10.22
C ALA A 216 -21.93 -11.09 9.84
N MET A 217 -21.08 -11.39 10.82
CA MET A 217 -19.66 -11.66 10.59
C MET A 217 -19.43 -12.96 9.79
N THR A 218 -20.22 -13.98 10.05
CA THR A 218 -20.16 -15.26 9.32
C THR A 218 -20.66 -15.09 7.89
N ASP A 219 -21.79 -14.41 7.71
CA ASP A 219 -22.39 -14.13 6.39
C ASP A 219 -21.46 -13.22 5.55
N PHE A 220 -20.68 -12.35 6.21
CA PHE A 220 -19.67 -11.52 5.52
C PHE A 220 -18.60 -12.35 4.83
N ILE A 221 -18.20 -13.47 5.41
CA ILE A 221 -17.23 -14.40 4.79
C ILE A 221 -17.79 -14.88 3.45
N GLU A 222 -19.04 -15.29 3.42
CA GLU A 222 -19.70 -15.75 2.20
C GLU A 222 -19.95 -14.60 1.21
N ALA A 223 -20.43 -13.45 1.69
CA ALA A 223 -20.65 -12.26 0.86
C ALA A 223 -19.34 -11.73 0.24
N SER A 224 -18.21 -11.99 0.87
CA SER A 224 -16.90 -11.58 0.39
C SER A 224 -16.24 -12.52 -0.62
N ARG A 225 -16.84 -13.67 -0.92
CA ARG A 225 -16.35 -14.52 -2.01
C ARG A 225 -16.50 -13.79 -3.34
N PHE A 226 -15.55 -14.01 -4.24
CA PHE A 226 -15.50 -13.29 -5.52
C PHE A 226 -16.80 -13.44 -6.32
N GLU A 227 -17.34 -14.65 -6.36
CA GLU A 227 -18.58 -15.01 -7.08
C GLU A 227 -19.83 -14.29 -6.55
N ASN A 228 -19.79 -13.82 -5.30
CA ASN A 228 -20.89 -13.09 -4.64
C ASN A 228 -20.71 -11.57 -4.66
N CYS A 229 -19.57 -11.09 -5.18
CA CYS A 229 -19.29 -9.67 -5.30
C CYS A 229 -19.81 -9.09 -6.62
N THR A 230 -20.14 -7.80 -6.61
CA THR A 230 -20.65 -7.10 -7.79
C THR A 230 -19.56 -6.27 -8.45
N PRO A 231 -19.18 -6.53 -9.71
CA PRO A 231 -18.27 -5.67 -10.46
C PRO A 231 -18.76 -4.21 -10.48
N GLN A 232 -17.81 -3.28 -10.30
CA GLN A 232 -18.11 -1.84 -10.33
C GLN A 232 -17.72 -1.29 -11.69
N ASP A 233 -18.62 -1.37 -12.67
CA ASP A 233 -18.34 -1.05 -14.08
C ASP A 233 -17.81 0.37 -14.30
N GLY A 234 -18.28 1.35 -13.53
CA GLY A 234 -17.78 2.73 -13.59
C GLY A 234 -16.31 2.79 -13.19
N TYR A 235 -16.00 2.21 -12.04
CA TYR A 235 -14.64 2.11 -11.54
C TYR A 235 -13.72 1.35 -12.50
N ILE A 236 -14.16 0.23 -13.03
CA ILE A 236 -13.38 -0.59 -13.98
C ILE A 236 -13.08 0.19 -15.26
N ARG A 237 -14.08 0.90 -15.81
CA ARG A 237 -13.87 1.74 -17.00
C ARG A 237 -12.89 2.89 -16.74
N SER A 238 -12.99 3.53 -15.58
CA SER A 238 -12.11 4.65 -15.21
C SER A 238 -10.64 4.26 -15.04
N LEU A 239 -10.35 2.99 -14.81
CA LEU A 239 -8.97 2.46 -14.77
C LEU A 239 -8.31 2.38 -16.15
N ARG A 240 -9.06 2.53 -17.25
CA ARG A 240 -8.54 2.52 -18.62
C ARG A 240 -7.73 1.27 -19.00
N MET A 241 -7.95 0.16 -18.28
CA MET A 241 -7.29 -1.13 -18.58
C MET A 241 -7.73 -1.61 -19.96
N LYS A 242 -6.75 -1.95 -20.79
CA LYS A 242 -6.94 -2.42 -22.17
C LYS A 242 -6.91 -3.95 -22.21
#